data_01b624ee0d3cb7b56e3e34b462c8d733
#
_entry.id   01b624ee0d3cb7b56e3e34b462c8d733
#
_cell.length_a   1.000
_cell.length_b   1.000
_cell.length_c   1.000
_cell.angle_alpha   90.00
_cell.angle_beta   90.00
_cell.angle_gamma   90.00
#
_symmetry.space_group_name_H-M   'P 1'
#
loop_
_entity.id
_entity.type
_entity.pdbx_description
1 polymer ?
#
loop_
_entity_poly.entity_id
_entity_poly.type
_entity_poly.pdbx_seq_one_letter_code
_entity_poly.pdbx_strand_id
1 'polypeptide(L)'
;MLTCFYGTFALGTLYWTLHLLLRQETPKALTNVTTRITGSVRELCTAAAAACRALGYEPVLLTDRLCCEAREAGSFLGSVVRTHAGGGRKLAYIAGGETVVHLTGKGLGGRNQELALAAASALAGLKHCCVFSVGSDGTDGPTDAAGGYVDGETEAALRAAGRDVYRTLADNDAYHALQAVGGLILTGATGTNVNDVAVALVE
;
A
#
# COMPACT_ATOMS: atom_id res chain seq x y z
N MET A 1 6.93 28.77 -53.92
CA MET A 1 6.25 28.13 -52.73
C MET A 1 7.21 27.43 -51.76
N LEU A 2 8.50 27.31 -52.07
CA LEU A 2 9.52 26.69 -51.19
C LEU A 2 10.14 27.65 -50.14
N THR A 3 10.09 28.95 -50.36
CA THR A 3 10.71 29.96 -49.50
C THR A 3 9.98 30.21 -48.19
N CYS A 4 8.68 29.93 -48.08
CA CYS A 4 7.93 30.08 -46.83
C CYS A 4 8.20 28.95 -45.84
N PHE A 5 8.56 27.75 -46.29
CA PHE A 5 8.76 26.58 -45.39
C PHE A 5 10.07 26.68 -44.60
N TYR A 6 11.12 27.25 -45.19
CA TYR A 6 12.41 27.40 -44.51
C TYR A 6 12.40 28.54 -43.47
N GLY A 7 11.58 29.57 -43.67
CA GLY A 7 11.44 30.67 -42.71
C GLY A 7 10.76 30.27 -41.41
N THR A 8 9.72 29.43 -41.48
CA THR A 8 9.00 28.95 -40.29
C THR A 8 9.80 27.94 -39.51
N PHE A 9 10.62 27.11 -40.17
CA PHE A 9 11.50 26.16 -39.50
C PHE A 9 12.65 26.87 -38.76
N ALA A 10 13.26 27.89 -39.37
CA ALA A 10 14.34 28.69 -38.78
C ALA A 10 13.84 29.51 -37.57
N LEU A 11 12.64 30.10 -37.64
CA LEU A 11 12.03 30.80 -36.52
C LEU A 11 11.62 29.88 -35.38
N GLY A 12 11.12 28.68 -35.67
CA GLY A 12 10.81 27.66 -34.70
C GLY A 12 12.05 27.16 -33.94
N THR A 13 13.13 26.87 -34.64
CA THR A 13 14.41 26.45 -34.03
C THR A 13 15.04 27.58 -33.22
N LEU A 14 14.99 28.83 -33.70
CA LEU A 14 15.49 29.97 -32.94
C LEU A 14 14.67 30.20 -31.66
N TYR A 15 13.35 30.09 -31.72
CA TYR A 15 12.48 30.19 -30.54
C TYR A 15 12.80 29.09 -29.50
N TRP A 16 12.96 27.83 -29.95
CA TRP A 16 13.29 26.73 -29.07
C TRP A 16 14.69 26.84 -28.46
N THR A 17 15.69 27.25 -29.24
CA THR A 17 17.05 27.47 -28.71
C THR A 17 17.08 28.65 -27.74
N LEU A 18 16.38 29.75 -28.04
CA LEU A 18 16.28 30.89 -27.15
C LEU A 18 15.53 30.53 -25.85
N HIS A 19 14.46 29.75 -25.95
CA HIS A 19 13.70 29.27 -24.80
C HIS A 19 14.53 28.33 -23.91
N LEU A 20 15.35 27.47 -24.50
CA LEU A 20 16.28 26.60 -23.77
C LEU A 20 17.41 27.40 -23.09
N LEU A 21 17.96 28.43 -23.76
CA LEU A 21 19.00 29.30 -23.24
C LEU A 21 18.47 30.26 -22.13
N LEU A 22 17.20 30.65 -22.19
CA LEU A 22 16.56 31.52 -21.20
C LEU A 22 15.92 30.76 -20.03
N ARG A 23 15.88 29.42 -20.08
CA ARG A 23 15.46 28.62 -18.92
C ARG A 23 16.43 28.85 -17.78
N GLN A 24 16.00 29.61 -16.79
CA GLN A 24 16.71 29.62 -15.50
C GLN A 24 16.63 28.24 -14.90
N GLU A 25 17.77 27.66 -14.63
CA GLU A 25 17.84 26.38 -13.93
C GLU A 25 17.18 26.53 -12.55
N THR A 26 16.34 25.59 -12.17
CA THR A 26 15.72 25.60 -10.85
C THR A 26 16.79 25.62 -9.78
N PRO A 27 16.72 26.53 -8.79
CA PRO A 27 17.71 26.58 -7.73
C PRO A 27 17.90 25.24 -7.06
N LYS A 28 19.13 24.74 -7.00
CA LYS A 28 19.49 23.45 -6.38
C LYS A 28 19.52 23.52 -4.86
N ALA A 29 19.58 24.73 -4.31
CA ALA A 29 19.53 24.98 -2.88
C ALA A 29 18.74 26.26 -2.63
N LEU A 30 17.82 26.21 -1.69
CA LEU A 30 17.03 27.35 -1.23
C LEU A 30 17.48 27.68 0.19
N THR A 31 17.87 28.92 0.44
CA THR A 31 18.35 29.38 1.76
C THR A 31 17.26 30.06 2.59
N ASN A 32 16.11 30.37 1.97
CA ASN A 32 14.99 31.08 2.58
C ASN A 32 13.77 30.17 2.83
N VAL A 33 14.00 28.86 2.95
CA VAL A 33 12.95 27.85 3.19
C VAL A 33 13.10 27.27 4.58
N THR A 34 11.98 27.23 5.31
CA THR A 34 11.85 26.45 6.54
C THR A 34 10.96 25.25 6.25
N THR A 35 11.50 24.05 6.42
CA THR A 35 10.74 22.80 6.25
C THR A 35 10.22 22.35 7.61
N ARG A 36 8.93 22.05 7.70
CA ARG A 36 8.30 21.39 8.84
C ARG A 36 7.68 20.08 8.35
N ILE A 37 8.06 18.98 8.97
CA ILE A 37 7.42 17.67 8.74
C ILE A 37 6.24 17.61 9.70
N THR A 38 5.01 17.55 9.16
CA THR A 38 3.76 17.55 9.93
C THR A 38 3.16 16.14 10.07
N GLY A 39 3.68 15.18 9.35
CA GLY A 39 3.31 13.76 9.39
C GLY A 39 4.30 12.93 8.61
N SER A 40 4.45 11.68 8.97
CA SER A 40 5.35 10.73 8.30
C SER A 40 4.89 9.29 8.54
N VAL A 41 5.39 8.37 7.74
CA VAL A 41 5.20 6.91 7.93
C VAL A 41 5.60 6.49 9.35
N ARG A 42 6.67 7.07 9.89
CA ARG A 42 7.13 6.75 11.25
C ARG A 42 6.10 7.13 12.32
N GLU A 43 5.47 8.29 12.16
CA GLU A 43 4.40 8.73 13.07
C GLU A 43 3.16 7.85 12.93
N LEU A 44 2.80 7.46 11.71
CA LEU A 44 1.73 6.50 11.45
C LEU A 44 2.00 5.16 12.14
N CYS A 45 3.20 4.60 11.99
CA CYS A 45 3.61 3.37 12.68
C CYS A 45 3.63 3.53 14.20
N THR A 46 4.03 4.69 14.71
CA THR A 46 4.03 4.99 16.15
C THR A 46 2.60 5.03 16.69
N ALA A 47 1.68 5.65 15.97
CA ALA A 47 0.25 5.67 16.33
C ALA A 47 -0.36 4.25 16.29
N ALA A 48 -0.06 3.47 15.27
CA ALA A 48 -0.49 2.07 15.18
C ALA A 48 0.05 1.24 16.36
N ALA A 49 1.33 1.42 16.73
CA ALA A 49 1.93 0.75 17.89
C ALA A 49 1.25 1.15 19.21
N ALA A 50 0.89 2.43 19.37
CA ALA A 50 0.17 2.90 20.55
C ALA A 50 -1.23 2.28 20.62
N ALA A 51 -1.96 2.21 19.51
CA ALA A 51 -3.26 1.55 19.43
C ALA A 51 -3.17 0.05 19.77
N CYS A 52 -2.18 -0.66 19.23
CA CYS A 52 -1.94 -2.06 19.54
C CYS A 52 -1.67 -2.28 21.05
N ARG A 53 -0.86 -1.43 21.69
CA ARG A 53 -0.62 -1.51 23.15
C ARG A 53 -1.92 -1.30 23.94
N ALA A 54 -2.75 -0.33 23.54
CA ALA A 54 -4.03 -0.09 24.20
C ALA A 54 -4.98 -1.29 24.13
N LEU A 55 -4.84 -2.12 23.08
CA LEU A 55 -5.58 -3.37 22.90
C LEU A 55 -4.91 -4.58 23.57
N GLY A 56 -3.78 -4.38 24.27
CA GLY A 56 -3.07 -5.43 24.99
C GLY A 56 -2.06 -6.21 24.16
N TYR A 57 -1.75 -5.76 22.93
CA TYR A 57 -0.70 -6.37 22.12
C TYR A 57 0.66 -5.74 22.40
N GLU A 58 1.71 -6.53 22.28
CA GLU A 58 3.10 -6.08 22.27
C GLU A 58 3.49 -5.71 20.83
N PRO A 59 3.68 -4.43 20.51
CA PRO A 59 4.01 -4.03 19.14
C PRO A 59 5.49 -4.20 18.84
N VAL A 60 5.77 -4.75 17.68
CA VAL A 60 7.10 -4.91 17.08
C VAL A 60 7.13 -4.15 15.77
N LEU A 61 7.87 -3.05 15.71
CA LEU A 61 8.08 -2.32 14.45
C LEU A 61 9.10 -3.08 13.60
N LEU A 62 8.66 -3.64 12.49
CA LEU A 62 9.52 -4.31 11.52
C LEU A 62 10.28 -3.30 10.66
N THR A 63 9.57 -2.31 10.12
CA THR A 63 10.13 -1.26 9.27
C THR A 63 9.15 -0.07 9.16
N ASP A 64 9.69 1.12 8.92
CA ASP A 64 8.95 2.30 8.47
C ASP A 64 9.33 2.68 7.01
N ARG A 65 9.90 1.72 6.25
CA ARG A 65 10.41 1.91 4.88
C ARG A 65 10.08 0.72 3.98
N LEU A 66 8.90 0.14 4.17
CA LEU A 66 8.45 -0.96 3.31
C LEU A 66 8.31 -0.47 1.87
N CYS A 67 8.97 -1.13 0.91
CA CYS A 67 8.98 -0.73 -0.49
C CYS A 67 9.08 -1.91 -1.48
N CYS A 68 8.65 -3.10 -1.07
CA CYS A 68 8.61 -4.29 -1.94
C CYS A 68 7.26 -4.45 -2.65
N GLU A 69 7.10 -5.51 -3.43
CA GLU A 69 5.81 -5.88 -4.01
C GLU A 69 4.80 -6.24 -2.92
N ALA A 70 3.55 -5.77 -3.07
CA ALA A 70 2.51 -5.91 -2.06
C ALA A 70 2.22 -7.36 -1.69
N ARG A 71 2.11 -8.25 -2.68
CA ARG A 71 1.87 -9.69 -2.44
C ARG A 71 3.01 -10.36 -1.68
N GLU A 72 4.26 -9.94 -1.92
CA GLU A 72 5.42 -10.49 -1.22
C GLU A 72 5.45 -10.02 0.24
N ALA A 73 5.13 -8.75 0.49
CA ALA A 73 4.97 -8.22 1.84
C ALA A 73 3.88 -8.96 2.61
N GLY A 74 2.72 -9.21 1.97
CA GLY A 74 1.61 -9.96 2.56
C GLY A 74 1.97 -11.40 2.89
N SER A 75 2.61 -12.11 1.96
CA SER A 75 3.14 -13.46 2.16
C SER A 75 4.13 -13.52 3.34
N PHE A 76 5.04 -12.55 3.42
CA PHE A 76 6.00 -12.45 4.52
C PHE A 76 5.30 -12.23 5.86
N LEU A 77 4.37 -11.26 5.96
CA LEU A 77 3.63 -11.01 7.19
C LEU A 77 2.80 -12.21 7.61
N GLY A 78 2.15 -12.90 6.66
CA GLY A 78 1.45 -14.15 6.93
C GLY A 78 2.36 -15.25 7.50
N SER A 79 3.58 -15.37 6.98
CA SER A 79 4.59 -16.31 7.48
C SER A 79 5.05 -15.98 8.91
N VAL A 80 5.18 -14.69 9.22
CA VAL A 80 5.49 -14.21 10.58
C VAL A 80 4.36 -14.59 11.55
N VAL A 81 3.09 -14.33 11.17
CA VAL A 81 1.93 -14.75 11.97
C VAL A 81 1.94 -16.25 12.23
N ARG A 82 2.13 -17.06 11.18
CA ARG A 82 2.16 -18.53 11.30
C ARG A 82 3.24 -19.04 12.25
N THR A 83 4.40 -18.38 12.27
CA THR A 83 5.51 -18.73 13.16
C THR A 83 5.16 -18.51 14.64
N HIS A 84 4.34 -17.50 14.94
CA HIS A 84 4.06 -17.08 16.31
C HIS A 84 2.65 -17.49 16.81
N ALA A 85 1.82 -18.06 15.94
CA ALA A 85 0.47 -18.51 16.29
C ALA A 85 0.51 -19.58 17.41
N GLY A 86 -0.34 -19.41 18.42
CA GLY A 86 -0.43 -20.30 19.57
C GLY A 86 0.72 -20.19 20.56
N GLY A 87 1.58 -19.17 20.43
CA GLY A 87 2.69 -18.92 21.34
C GLY A 87 2.30 -18.31 22.69
N GLY A 88 1.01 -18.02 22.90
CA GLY A 88 0.49 -17.45 24.15
C GLY A 88 0.87 -15.99 24.40
N ARG A 89 1.43 -15.30 23.40
CA ARG A 89 1.76 -13.88 23.44
C ARG A 89 0.91 -13.12 22.43
N LYS A 90 0.40 -11.98 22.86
CA LYS A 90 -0.31 -11.05 21.96
C LYS A 90 0.70 -10.13 21.27
N LEU A 91 1.04 -10.44 20.03
CA LEU A 91 2.05 -9.71 19.27
C LEU A 91 1.40 -8.94 18.12
N ALA A 92 1.89 -7.72 17.87
CA ALA A 92 1.50 -6.89 16.73
C ALA A 92 2.75 -6.51 15.92
N TYR A 93 2.92 -7.10 14.76
CA TYR A 93 4.01 -6.74 13.84
C TYR A 93 3.55 -5.62 12.92
N ILE A 94 4.31 -4.53 12.87
CA ILE A 94 3.94 -3.30 12.18
C ILE A 94 4.98 -3.01 11.11
N ALA A 95 4.52 -2.76 9.89
CA ALA A 95 5.34 -2.33 8.78
C ALA A 95 4.68 -1.13 8.08
N GLY A 96 5.40 -0.03 7.94
CA GLY A 96 4.93 1.16 7.23
C GLY A 96 5.79 1.46 6.02
N GLY A 97 5.21 2.07 5.01
CA GLY A 97 5.89 2.43 3.78
C GLY A 97 4.94 2.53 2.60
N GLU A 98 5.42 2.22 1.41
CA GLU A 98 4.64 2.23 0.19
C GLU A 98 5.05 1.05 -0.69
N THR A 99 4.21 0.02 -0.73
CA THR A 99 4.40 -1.14 -1.58
C THR A 99 3.98 -0.85 -3.02
N VAL A 100 4.37 -1.71 -3.95
CA VAL A 100 3.99 -1.61 -5.36
C VAL A 100 3.19 -2.82 -5.79
N VAL A 101 2.40 -2.69 -6.87
CA VAL A 101 1.68 -3.79 -7.50
C VAL A 101 2.18 -3.98 -8.92
N HIS A 102 2.51 -5.20 -9.27
CA HIS A 102 2.75 -5.60 -10.65
C HIS A 102 1.40 -5.94 -11.30
N LEU A 103 0.95 -5.10 -12.22
CA LEU A 103 -0.31 -5.35 -12.94
C LEU A 103 -0.09 -6.42 -14.01
N THR A 104 -0.65 -7.60 -13.78
CA THR A 104 -0.62 -8.75 -14.69
C THR A 104 -2.00 -9.11 -15.21
N GLY A 105 -3.04 -8.71 -14.50
CA GLY A 105 -4.44 -9.01 -14.78
C GLY A 105 -5.26 -7.78 -15.17
N LYS A 106 -6.58 -7.94 -15.09
CA LYS A 106 -7.57 -6.91 -15.41
C LYS A 106 -8.52 -6.63 -14.24
N GLY A 107 -8.27 -7.25 -13.11
CA GLY A 107 -9.08 -7.11 -11.91
C GLY A 107 -9.00 -5.71 -11.29
N LEU A 108 -9.71 -5.53 -10.20
CA LEU A 108 -9.77 -4.29 -9.44
C LEU A 108 -9.14 -4.50 -8.07
N GLY A 109 -8.33 -3.53 -7.65
CA GLY A 109 -7.69 -3.56 -6.33
C GLY A 109 -6.62 -2.50 -6.20
N GLY A 110 -6.00 -2.50 -5.04
CA GLY A 110 -4.87 -1.65 -4.72
C GLY A 110 -3.81 -2.44 -3.94
N ARG A 111 -2.69 -1.79 -3.64
CA ARG A 111 -1.54 -2.41 -2.97
C ARG A 111 -1.86 -2.91 -1.57
N ASN A 112 -2.69 -2.19 -0.81
CA ASN A 112 -3.06 -2.57 0.55
C ASN A 112 -4.00 -3.77 0.56
N GLN A 113 -4.95 -3.81 -0.37
CA GLN A 113 -5.86 -4.94 -0.57
C GLN A 113 -5.09 -6.18 -1.03
N GLU A 114 -4.15 -6.04 -1.99
CA GLU A 114 -3.32 -7.13 -2.49
C GLU A 114 -2.39 -7.68 -1.39
N LEU A 115 -1.79 -6.81 -0.58
CA LEU A 115 -0.98 -7.20 0.57
C LEU A 115 -1.79 -8.04 1.56
N ALA A 116 -2.96 -7.53 1.96
CA ALA A 116 -3.83 -8.25 2.89
C ALA A 116 -4.25 -9.63 2.33
N LEU A 117 -4.76 -9.67 1.09
CA LEU A 117 -5.20 -10.91 0.44
C LEU A 117 -4.08 -11.95 0.34
N ALA A 118 -2.85 -11.52 0.07
CA ALA A 118 -1.71 -12.43 -0.06
C ALA A 118 -1.34 -13.14 1.25
N ALA A 119 -1.69 -12.57 2.40
CA ALA A 119 -1.50 -13.22 3.69
C ALA A 119 -2.52 -14.34 3.97
N ALA A 120 -3.69 -14.34 3.31
CA ALA A 120 -4.81 -15.23 3.64
C ALA A 120 -4.44 -16.71 3.70
N SER A 121 -3.67 -17.21 2.73
CA SER A 121 -3.30 -18.63 2.67
C SER A 121 -2.37 -19.04 3.83
N ALA A 122 -1.51 -18.13 4.30
CA ALA A 122 -0.65 -18.42 5.44
C ALA A 122 -1.44 -18.44 6.76
N LEU A 123 -2.52 -17.68 6.87
CA LEU A 123 -3.38 -17.62 8.04
C LEU A 123 -4.41 -18.75 8.09
N ALA A 124 -4.65 -19.45 6.98
CA ALA A 124 -5.72 -20.43 6.86
C ALA A 124 -5.77 -21.42 8.04
N GLY A 125 -6.91 -21.48 8.70
CA GLY A 125 -7.18 -22.36 9.86
C GLY A 125 -6.55 -21.93 11.17
N LEU A 126 -5.77 -20.84 11.22
CA LEU A 126 -5.26 -20.27 12.45
C LEU A 126 -6.39 -19.52 13.20
N LYS A 127 -6.25 -19.43 14.52
CA LYS A 127 -7.18 -18.69 15.37
C LYS A 127 -6.49 -17.47 15.96
N HIS A 128 -7.27 -16.47 16.33
CA HIS A 128 -6.79 -15.25 17.00
C HIS A 128 -5.63 -14.57 16.27
N CYS A 129 -5.77 -14.45 14.96
CA CYS A 129 -4.81 -13.74 14.12
C CYS A 129 -5.49 -13.00 12.99
N CYS A 130 -4.87 -11.92 12.56
CA CYS A 130 -5.25 -11.23 11.32
C CYS A 130 -4.06 -10.47 10.73
N VAL A 131 -4.15 -10.19 9.42
CA VAL A 131 -3.27 -9.25 8.73
C VAL A 131 -4.16 -8.22 8.03
N PHE A 132 -3.84 -6.94 8.21
CA PHE A 132 -4.49 -5.87 7.49
C PHE A 132 -3.46 -4.86 6.95
N SER A 133 -3.84 -4.15 5.91
CA SER A 133 -3.06 -3.04 5.38
C SER A 133 -3.99 -1.93 4.91
N VAL A 134 -3.61 -0.68 5.18
CA VAL A 134 -4.43 0.50 4.85
C VAL A 134 -3.57 1.67 4.39
N GLY A 135 -4.08 2.41 3.40
CA GLY A 135 -3.58 3.73 3.02
C GLY A 135 -4.09 4.80 4.00
N SER A 136 -3.19 5.66 4.45
CA SER A 136 -3.53 6.72 5.41
C SER A 136 -4.47 7.78 4.84
N ASP A 137 -4.57 7.90 3.52
CA ASP A 137 -5.48 8.82 2.82
C ASP A 137 -6.92 8.30 2.70
N GLY A 138 -7.14 7.02 3.04
CA GLY A 138 -8.45 6.39 2.99
C GLY A 138 -8.81 5.84 1.62
N THR A 139 -7.84 5.73 0.71
CA THR A 139 -8.02 5.16 -0.64
C THR A 139 -6.94 4.14 -0.94
N ASP A 140 -7.23 3.18 -1.83
CA ASP A 140 -6.27 2.18 -2.26
C ASP A 140 -6.52 1.78 -3.72
N GLY A 141 -5.65 2.26 -4.61
CA GLY A 141 -5.83 2.14 -6.06
C GLY A 141 -7.10 2.85 -6.54
N PRO A 142 -7.75 2.40 -7.61
CA PRO A 142 -8.96 3.01 -8.16
C PRO A 142 -10.23 2.50 -7.44
N THR A 143 -10.18 2.32 -6.11
CA THR A 143 -11.29 1.78 -5.30
C THR A 143 -11.74 2.76 -4.22
N ASP A 144 -12.88 2.50 -3.59
CA ASP A 144 -13.42 3.24 -2.46
C ASP A 144 -12.92 2.71 -1.09
N ALA A 145 -12.10 1.65 -1.11
CA ALA A 145 -11.53 1.06 0.10
C ALA A 145 -10.19 1.72 0.44
N ALA A 146 -9.91 1.88 1.72
CA ALA A 146 -8.60 2.28 2.23
C ALA A 146 -7.59 1.11 2.22
N GLY A 147 -8.10 -0.11 2.15
CA GLY A 147 -7.30 -1.33 2.16
C GLY A 147 -8.13 -2.57 2.46
N GLY A 148 -7.51 -3.56 3.08
CA GLY A 148 -8.19 -4.80 3.40
C GLY A 148 -7.62 -5.53 4.61
N TYR A 149 -8.37 -6.51 5.09
CA TYR A 149 -7.92 -7.42 6.15
C TYR A 149 -8.30 -8.87 5.84
N VAL A 150 -7.53 -9.77 6.38
CA VAL A 150 -7.75 -11.22 6.33
C VAL A 150 -7.43 -11.86 7.68
N ASP A 151 -8.07 -12.99 7.95
CA ASP A 151 -7.89 -13.80 9.14
C ASP A 151 -7.81 -15.30 8.79
N GLY A 152 -7.86 -16.16 9.78
CA GLY A 152 -7.76 -17.60 9.56
C GLY A 152 -8.98 -18.24 8.88
N GLU A 153 -10.10 -17.56 8.76
CA GLU A 153 -11.32 -18.05 8.09
C GLU A 153 -11.44 -17.53 6.65
N THR A 154 -10.69 -16.50 6.31
CA THR A 154 -10.81 -15.78 5.03
C THR A 154 -10.61 -16.69 3.82
N GLU A 155 -9.59 -17.56 3.81
CA GLU A 155 -9.36 -18.45 2.64
C GLU A 155 -10.51 -19.44 2.44
N ALA A 156 -11.07 -19.98 3.53
CA ALA A 156 -12.20 -20.91 3.45
C ALA A 156 -13.45 -20.18 2.92
N ALA A 157 -13.69 -18.95 3.38
CA ALA A 157 -14.81 -18.11 2.90
C ALA A 157 -14.64 -17.75 1.40
N LEU A 158 -13.44 -17.40 0.95
CA LEU A 158 -13.14 -17.15 -0.46
C LEU A 158 -13.40 -18.39 -1.31
N ARG A 159 -12.93 -19.56 -0.87
CA ARG A 159 -13.17 -20.83 -1.56
C ARG A 159 -14.66 -21.16 -1.65
N ALA A 160 -15.42 -20.92 -0.58
CA ALA A 160 -16.88 -21.09 -0.57
C ALA A 160 -17.57 -20.12 -1.55
N ALA A 161 -17.02 -18.92 -1.74
CA ALA A 161 -17.47 -17.95 -2.74
C ALA A 161 -16.95 -18.26 -4.17
N GLY A 162 -16.31 -19.40 -4.39
CA GLY A 162 -15.77 -19.80 -5.70
C GLY A 162 -14.50 -19.05 -6.13
N ARG A 163 -13.82 -18.42 -5.18
CA ARG A 163 -12.59 -17.65 -5.45
C ARG A 163 -11.36 -18.37 -4.91
N ASP A 164 -10.30 -18.34 -5.69
CA ASP A 164 -8.99 -18.86 -5.34
C ASP A 164 -8.02 -17.70 -5.14
N VAL A 165 -7.30 -17.69 -4.01
CA VAL A 165 -6.41 -16.58 -3.63
C VAL A 165 -5.34 -16.33 -4.69
N TYR A 166 -4.69 -17.38 -5.18
CA TYR A 166 -3.59 -17.23 -6.15
C TYR A 166 -4.06 -16.73 -7.51
N ARG A 167 -5.21 -17.25 -7.99
CA ARG A 167 -5.81 -16.77 -9.24
C ARG A 167 -6.28 -15.33 -9.13
N THR A 168 -6.85 -14.96 -8.00
CA THR A 168 -7.30 -13.60 -7.71
C THR A 168 -6.12 -12.63 -7.69
N LEU A 169 -5.02 -13.00 -7.03
CA LEU A 169 -3.78 -12.19 -7.03
C LEU A 169 -3.16 -12.10 -8.42
N ALA A 170 -3.18 -13.18 -9.21
CA ALA A 170 -2.67 -13.17 -10.59
C ALA A 170 -3.48 -12.26 -11.52
N ASP A 171 -4.78 -12.07 -11.25
CA ASP A 171 -5.64 -11.14 -11.98
C ASP A 171 -5.70 -9.73 -11.36
N ASN A 172 -4.98 -9.47 -10.26
CA ASN A 172 -5.01 -8.22 -9.48
C ASN A 172 -6.44 -7.83 -9.03
N ASP A 173 -7.29 -8.82 -8.69
CA ASP A 173 -8.72 -8.64 -8.33
C ASP A 173 -8.98 -8.69 -6.82
N ALA A 174 -8.07 -8.14 -6.04
CA ALA A 174 -8.14 -8.18 -4.58
C ALA A 174 -9.41 -7.49 -4.03
N TYR A 175 -9.88 -6.43 -4.68
CA TYR A 175 -11.09 -5.71 -4.26
C TYR A 175 -12.33 -6.62 -4.23
N HIS A 176 -12.66 -7.27 -5.34
CA HIS A 176 -13.85 -8.12 -5.40
C HIS A 176 -13.73 -9.37 -4.53
N ALA A 177 -12.51 -9.87 -4.34
CA ALA A 177 -12.29 -11.00 -3.44
C ALA A 177 -12.57 -10.60 -1.99
N LEU A 178 -11.97 -9.53 -1.50
CA LEU A 178 -12.18 -9.04 -0.15
C LEU A 178 -13.62 -8.56 0.08
N GLN A 179 -14.22 -7.93 -0.93
CA GLN A 179 -15.63 -7.54 -0.88
C GLN A 179 -16.55 -8.75 -0.65
N ALA A 180 -16.29 -9.86 -1.35
CA ALA A 180 -17.13 -11.07 -1.25
C ALA A 180 -17.12 -11.70 0.15
N VAL A 181 -16.08 -11.46 0.95
CA VAL A 181 -15.91 -12.04 2.30
C VAL A 181 -15.94 -10.97 3.42
N GLY A 182 -16.28 -9.73 3.09
CA GLY A 182 -16.38 -8.64 4.07
C GLY A 182 -15.00 -8.16 4.58
N GLY A 183 -13.93 -8.41 3.82
CA GLY A 183 -12.56 -8.07 4.19
C GLY A 183 -12.08 -6.69 3.73
N LEU A 184 -12.94 -5.84 3.17
CA LEU A 184 -12.59 -4.46 2.81
C LEU A 184 -12.60 -3.55 4.04
N ILE A 185 -11.65 -2.63 4.09
CA ILE A 185 -11.61 -1.55 5.08
C ILE A 185 -12.02 -0.26 4.37
N LEU A 186 -13.17 0.30 4.80
CA LEU A 186 -13.77 1.50 4.22
C LEU A 186 -13.71 2.62 5.26
N THR A 187 -12.96 3.68 5.01
CA THR A 187 -12.83 4.83 5.91
C THR A 187 -13.37 6.12 5.30
N GLY A 188 -13.47 6.18 3.98
CA GLY A 188 -13.58 7.42 3.24
C GLY A 188 -12.29 8.24 3.31
N ALA A 189 -12.27 9.37 2.61
CA ALA A 189 -11.11 10.25 2.58
C ALA A 189 -10.78 10.81 3.98
N THR A 190 -9.53 10.70 4.40
CA THR A 190 -9.08 11.11 5.75
C THR A 190 -8.53 12.53 5.78
N GLY A 191 -8.21 13.11 4.62
CA GLY A 191 -7.59 14.43 4.51
C GLY A 191 -6.09 14.45 4.80
N THR A 192 -5.46 13.29 4.95
CA THR A 192 -4.00 13.13 5.12
C THR A 192 -3.45 12.13 4.12
N ASN A 193 -2.15 12.19 3.85
CA ASN A 193 -1.43 11.14 3.13
C ASN A 193 0.00 11.07 3.67
N VAL A 194 0.29 10.00 4.40
CA VAL A 194 1.60 9.67 4.97
C VAL A 194 1.96 8.22 4.66
N ASN A 195 1.60 7.76 3.46
CA ASN A 195 1.74 6.41 2.95
C ASN A 195 0.85 5.38 3.71
N ASP A 196 1.30 4.14 3.79
CA ASP A 196 0.52 2.99 4.25
C ASP A 196 1.07 2.40 5.54
N VAL A 197 0.20 1.68 6.24
CA VAL A 197 0.60 0.81 7.35
C VAL A 197 -0.03 -0.56 7.21
N ALA A 198 0.80 -1.59 7.34
CA ALA A 198 0.40 -2.98 7.46
C ALA A 198 0.63 -3.47 8.89
N VAL A 199 -0.31 -4.20 9.43
CA VAL A 199 -0.24 -4.77 10.77
C VAL A 199 -0.63 -6.24 10.74
N ALA A 200 0.17 -7.07 11.37
CA ALA A 200 -0.11 -8.48 11.57
C ALA A 200 -0.28 -8.75 13.08
N LEU A 201 -1.48 -9.16 13.47
CA LEU A 201 -1.83 -9.49 14.86
C LEU A 201 -1.84 -11.00 15.05
N VAL A 202 -1.33 -11.47 16.19
CA VAL A 202 -1.33 -12.89 16.56
C VAL A 202 -1.37 -13.05 18.08
N GLU A 203 -2.12 -14.07 18.55
CA GLU A 203 -2.18 -14.50 19.95
C GLU A 203 -1.75 -15.96 20.11
#